data_754eb6c579c38a862e8431ac4bfd0853
#
_entry.id   754eb6c579c38a862e8431ac4bfd0853
#
_cell.length_a   1.000
_cell.length_b   1.000
_cell.length_c   1.000
_cell.angle_alpha   90.00
_cell.angle_beta   90.00
_cell.angle_gamma   90.00
#
_symmetry.space_group_name_H-M   'P 1'
#
loop_
_entity.id
_entity.type
_entity.pdbx_description
1 polymer ?
#
loop_
_entity_poly.entity_id
_entity_poly.type
_entity_poly.pdbx_seq_one_letter_code
_entity_poly.pdbx_strand_id
1 'polypeptide(L)'
;MKGYSSGQLSMPSYGAGTANSEFELITGMNLDHFGAAEYPYKTVLQDTTTESMATVLKNYGYKAHAIHDNSAAFYDRDLVFSQLGFDTFTTKESMNIKKWTENGWAKDQILTGCIMDSLDSTKGQDYVYCISVQGHGDYPTTQIIENPEITVEGIEDEALKNKYTYYVNQVYQMDQFVGKLVKALQQRGEPTILCMYGDHLPSLEIEDEDLTYGNKYQTSYFMWDNIGLKKKDGTIEAYDLGSEVLNKCNIH
;
A
#
# COMPACT_ATOMS: atom_id res chain seq x y z
N MET A 1 16.76 -8.42 -6.87
CA MET A 1 16.66 -7.44 -7.97
C MET A 1 17.83 -6.47 -7.88
N LYS A 2 18.53 -6.19 -8.98
CA LYS A 2 19.57 -5.14 -8.97
C LYS A 2 18.87 -3.78 -8.94
N GLY A 3 19.26 -2.88 -8.02
CA GLY A 3 18.76 -1.51 -7.96
C GLY A 3 17.59 -1.26 -6.98
N TYR A 4 17.20 -2.26 -6.19
CA TYR A 4 16.17 -2.08 -5.17
C TYR A 4 16.77 -2.10 -3.78
N SER A 5 16.33 -1.20 -2.89
CA SER A 5 16.43 -1.40 -1.44
C SER A 5 15.23 -2.22 -1.00
N SER A 6 15.41 -3.10 -0.04
CA SER A 6 14.30 -3.91 0.48
C SER A 6 14.57 -4.31 1.92
N GLY A 7 13.53 -4.69 2.62
CA GLY A 7 13.66 -5.18 3.99
C GLY A 7 12.32 -5.52 4.60
N GLN A 8 12.36 -5.74 5.90
CA GLN A 8 11.18 -5.98 6.70
C GLN A 8 10.63 -4.67 7.24
N LEU A 9 9.33 -4.62 7.43
CA LEU A 9 8.58 -3.50 7.95
C LEU A 9 7.75 -3.97 9.14
N SER A 10 8.01 -3.39 10.31
CA SER A 10 7.17 -3.63 11.49
C SER A 10 5.91 -2.79 11.39
N MET A 11 4.74 -3.43 11.44
CA MET A 11 3.44 -2.81 11.23
C MET A 11 2.62 -2.78 12.51
N PRO A 12 1.77 -1.78 12.72
CA PRO A 12 0.90 -1.73 13.90
C PRO A 12 -0.31 -2.69 13.80
N SER A 13 -0.52 -3.32 12.65
CA SER A 13 -1.74 -4.07 12.34
C SER A 13 -1.45 -5.46 11.79
N TYR A 14 -2.37 -6.42 12.07
CA TYR A 14 -2.37 -7.76 11.53
C TYR A 14 -3.79 -8.15 11.08
N GLY A 15 -3.89 -8.78 9.92
CA GLY A 15 -5.14 -9.33 9.38
C GLY A 15 -6.18 -8.30 8.93
N ALA A 16 -6.08 -7.07 9.44
CA ALA A 16 -6.91 -5.90 9.11
C ALA A 16 -6.28 -4.65 9.73
N GLY A 17 -6.85 -3.46 9.46
CA GLY A 17 -6.40 -2.21 10.09
C GLY A 17 -5.51 -1.36 9.20
N THR A 18 -5.69 -1.43 7.89
CA THR A 18 -4.98 -0.62 6.88
C THR A 18 -4.89 0.86 7.27
N ALA A 19 -5.97 1.46 7.80
CA ALA A 19 -5.98 2.86 8.23
C ALA A 19 -4.96 3.18 9.33
N ASN A 20 -4.66 2.22 10.22
CA ASN A 20 -3.66 2.37 11.25
C ASN A 20 -2.24 2.33 10.67
N SER A 21 -2.00 1.42 9.73
CA SER A 21 -0.75 1.35 8.97
C SER A 21 -0.52 2.60 8.13
N GLU A 22 -1.56 3.09 7.45
CA GLU A 22 -1.54 4.35 6.70
C GLU A 22 -1.19 5.53 7.60
N PHE A 23 -1.82 5.61 8.78
CA PHE A 23 -1.60 6.69 9.73
C PHE A 23 -0.13 6.77 10.15
N GLU A 24 0.47 5.68 10.63
CA GLU A 24 1.88 5.68 11.03
C GLU A 24 2.80 6.09 9.88
N LEU A 25 2.59 5.52 8.71
CA LEU A 25 3.46 5.75 7.56
C LEU A 25 3.36 7.17 7.02
N ILE A 26 2.14 7.72 6.93
CA ILE A 26 1.91 9.05 6.34
C ILE A 26 2.29 10.17 7.33
N THR A 27 2.09 9.96 8.63
CA THR A 27 2.33 10.99 9.64
C THR A 27 3.67 10.85 10.38
N GLY A 28 4.27 9.65 10.38
CA GLY A 28 5.43 9.34 11.20
C GLY A 28 5.12 9.22 12.70
N MET A 29 3.86 9.18 13.10
CA MET A 29 3.45 9.05 14.49
C MET A 29 3.19 7.59 14.85
N ASN A 30 3.81 7.11 15.94
CA ASN A 30 3.59 5.77 16.46
C ASN A 30 2.23 5.68 17.18
N LEU A 31 1.44 4.67 16.86
CA LEU A 31 0.14 4.39 17.48
C LEU A 31 0.23 4.06 18.97
N ASP A 32 1.38 3.70 19.50
CA ASP A 32 1.58 3.49 20.93
C ASP A 32 1.26 4.74 21.79
N HIS A 33 1.21 5.92 21.15
CA HIS A 33 0.81 7.17 21.80
C HIS A 33 -0.71 7.39 21.86
N PHE A 34 -1.49 6.47 21.27
CA PHE A 34 -2.95 6.52 21.21
C PHE A 34 -3.58 5.46 22.11
N GLY A 35 -4.91 5.51 22.27
CA GLY A 35 -5.65 4.53 23.04
C GLY A 35 -5.61 3.12 22.42
N ALA A 36 -5.69 2.08 23.25
CA ALA A 36 -5.73 0.70 22.77
C ALA A 36 -6.89 0.51 21.78
N ALA A 37 -6.59 -0.06 20.61
CA ALA A 37 -7.52 -0.26 19.49
C ALA A 37 -8.13 1.04 18.94
N GLU A 38 -7.50 2.19 19.17
CA GLU A 38 -7.92 3.45 18.58
C GLU A 38 -7.57 3.49 17.08
N TYR A 39 -8.47 4.09 16.31
CA TYR A 39 -8.26 4.43 14.92
C TYR A 39 -8.19 5.96 14.80
N PRO A 40 -7.01 6.58 14.67
CA PRO A 40 -6.90 8.03 14.51
C PRO A 40 -7.74 8.60 13.36
N TYR A 41 -8.00 7.81 12.33
CA TYR A 41 -8.93 8.15 11.25
C TYR A 41 -10.37 8.35 11.72
N LYS A 42 -10.79 7.67 12.79
CA LYS A 42 -12.14 7.74 13.37
C LYS A 42 -12.22 8.68 14.58
N THR A 43 -11.11 9.18 15.07
CA THR A 43 -11.02 10.04 16.24
C THR A 43 -10.35 11.37 15.90
N VAL A 44 -9.03 11.46 16.01
CA VAL A 44 -8.27 12.71 15.87
C VAL A 44 -8.46 13.36 14.50
N LEU A 45 -8.42 12.59 13.40
CA LEU A 45 -8.50 13.11 12.03
C LEU A 45 -9.94 13.37 11.55
N GLN A 46 -10.94 13.23 12.43
CA GLN A 46 -12.29 13.71 12.11
C GLN A 46 -12.39 15.24 12.18
N ASP A 47 -11.70 15.85 13.13
CA ASP A 47 -11.84 17.28 13.45
C ASP A 47 -10.51 18.06 13.36
N THR A 48 -9.38 17.38 13.11
CA THR A 48 -8.05 17.99 13.21
C THR A 48 -7.18 17.65 12.00
N THR A 49 -6.52 18.67 11.45
CA THR A 49 -5.42 18.47 10.50
C THR A 49 -4.15 18.05 11.22
N THR A 50 -3.28 17.30 10.55
CA THR A 50 -1.97 16.95 11.10
C THR A 50 -0.88 17.10 10.06
N GLU A 51 0.36 17.27 10.52
CA GLU A 51 1.52 17.18 9.64
C GLU A 51 1.62 15.75 9.07
N SER A 52 2.00 15.67 7.82
CA SER A 52 2.08 14.43 7.06
C SER A 52 3.13 14.53 5.97
N MET A 53 3.48 13.42 5.35
CA MET A 53 4.33 13.44 4.14
C MET A 53 3.76 14.38 3.07
N ALA A 54 2.43 14.44 2.89
CA ALA A 54 1.80 15.31 1.92
C ALA A 54 2.04 16.79 2.25
N THR A 55 1.82 17.21 3.50
CA THR A 55 2.03 18.60 3.92
C THR A 55 3.52 18.99 3.86
N VAL A 56 4.43 18.10 4.25
CA VAL A 56 5.88 18.33 4.17
C VAL A 56 6.28 18.51 2.71
N LEU A 57 5.94 17.59 1.82
CA LEU A 57 6.31 17.66 0.40
C LEU A 57 5.70 18.88 -0.31
N LYS A 58 4.49 19.30 0.06
CA LYS A 58 3.86 20.53 -0.46
C LYS A 58 4.68 21.78 -0.12
N ASN A 59 5.35 21.83 1.02
CA ASN A 59 6.26 22.94 1.36
C ASN A 59 7.49 23.00 0.43
N TYR A 60 7.81 21.91 -0.26
CA TYR A 60 8.84 21.81 -1.29
C TYR A 60 8.29 21.92 -2.71
N GLY A 61 7.02 22.28 -2.86
CA GLY A 61 6.40 22.54 -4.16
C GLY A 61 5.77 21.32 -4.84
N TYR A 62 5.67 20.18 -4.16
CA TYR A 62 4.99 19.00 -4.69
C TYR A 62 3.47 19.20 -4.69
N LYS A 63 2.79 18.50 -5.58
CA LYS A 63 1.36 18.20 -5.47
C LYS A 63 1.17 16.82 -4.87
N ALA A 64 0.16 16.68 -4.01
CA ALA A 64 -0.11 15.44 -3.29
C ALA A 64 -1.40 14.79 -3.76
N HIS A 65 -1.31 13.55 -4.26
CA HIS A 65 -2.39 12.78 -4.84
C HIS A 65 -2.59 11.49 -4.05
N ALA A 66 -3.81 11.22 -3.59
CA ALA A 66 -4.20 9.93 -3.05
C ALA A 66 -5.01 9.14 -4.08
N ILE A 67 -4.81 7.83 -4.13
CA ILE A 67 -5.51 6.92 -5.05
C ILE A 67 -5.92 5.67 -4.28
N HIS A 68 -7.17 5.23 -4.43
CA HIS A 68 -7.64 3.97 -3.87
C HIS A 68 -8.71 3.36 -4.75
N ASP A 69 -8.51 2.14 -5.23
CA ASP A 69 -9.49 1.44 -6.07
C ASP A 69 -10.64 0.79 -5.28
N ASN A 70 -10.92 1.35 -4.11
CA ASN A 70 -12.10 1.07 -3.29
C ASN A 70 -12.84 2.38 -2.94
N SER A 71 -13.91 2.27 -2.11
CA SER A 71 -14.76 3.39 -1.75
C SER A 71 -14.05 4.49 -0.97
N ALA A 72 -14.32 5.74 -1.36
CA ALA A 72 -13.84 6.93 -0.68
C ALA A 72 -14.26 6.97 0.80
N ALA A 73 -15.48 6.55 1.10
CA ALA A 73 -16.04 6.57 2.45
C ALA A 73 -15.48 5.46 3.38
N PHE A 74 -14.75 4.48 2.84
CA PHE A 74 -14.17 3.43 3.68
C PHE A 74 -13.05 4.01 4.55
N TYR A 75 -13.18 3.90 5.86
CA TYR A 75 -12.38 4.60 6.89
C TYR A 75 -12.49 6.13 6.84
N ASP A 76 -13.56 6.70 6.25
CA ASP A 76 -13.76 8.16 6.06
C ASP A 76 -12.58 8.83 5.33
N ARG A 77 -11.95 8.11 4.39
CA ARG A 77 -10.75 8.60 3.70
C ARG A 77 -10.99 9.87 2.89
N ASP A 78 -12.21 10.10 2.42
CA ASP A 78 -12.61 11.34 1.74
C ASP A 78 -12.40 12.57 2.63
N LEU A 79 -12.72 12.50 3.92
CA LEU A 79 -12.41 13.53 4.90
C LEU A 79 -10.94 13.49 5.32
N VAL A 80 -10.47 12.31 5.74
CA VAL A 80 -9.16 12.12 6.38
C VAL A 80 -8.00 12.52 5.47
N PHE A 81 -8.03 12.19 4.19
CA PHE A 81 -6.96 12.57 3.26
C PHE A 81 -6.93 14.07 3.02
N SER A 82 -8.07 14.76 3.09
CA SER A 82 -8.10 16.22 3.12
C SER A 82 -7.40 16.77 4.37
N GLN A 83 -7.65 16.19 5.56
CA GLN A 83 -6.99 16.56 6.82
C GLN A 83 -5.48 16.26 6.81
N LEU A 84 -5.05 15.23 6.10
CA LEU A 84 -3.66 14.87 5.87
C LEU A 84 -2.99 15.72 4.77
N GLY A 85 -3.72 16.64 4.13
CA GLY A 85 -3.17 17.61 3.19
C GLY A 85 -3.04 17.14 1.74
N PHE A 86 -3.66 16.03 1.33
CA PHE A 86 -3.72 15.65 -0.07
C PHE A 86 -4.56 16.63 -0.89
N ASP A 87 -4.09 16.96 -2.09
CA ASP A 87 -4.77 17.88 -3.01
C ASP A 87 -5.88 17.19 -3.81
N THR A 88 -5.72 15.89 -4.09
CA THR A 88 -6.73 15.09 -4.81
C THR A 88 -6.86 13.70 -4.20
N PHE A 89 -8.04 13.11 -4.33
CA PHE A 89 -8.30 11.73 -4.00
C PHE A 89 -9.10 11.04 -5.10
N THR A 90 -8.45 10.13 -5.83
CA THR A 90 -9.06 9.33 -6.91
C THR A 90 -9.51 7.98 -6.34
N THR A 91 -10.79 7.66 -6.46
CA THR A 91 -11.41 6.48 -5.86
C THR A 91 -12.16 5.65 -6.89
N LYS A 92 -12.62 4.46 -6.52
CA LYS A 92 -13.37 3.59 -7.44
C LYS A 92 -14.60 4.26 -8.05
N GLU A 93 -15.20 5.25 -7.35
CA GLU A 93 -16.36 6.00 -7.83
C GLU A 93 -16.02 6.85 -9.07
N SER A 94 -14.76 7.26 -9.21
CA SER A 94 -14.25 8.03 -10.35
C SER A 94 -13.48 7.18 -11.38
N MET A 95 -13.17 5.93 -11.05
CA MET A 95 -12.42 5.01 -11.91
C MET A 95 -13.33 4.26 -12.88
N ASN A 96 -12.88 4.06 -14.12
CA ASN A 96 -13.55 3.19 -15.10
C ASN A 96 -13.06 1.75 -14.98
N ILE A 97 -13.36 1.09 -13.84
CA ILE A 97 -12.89 -0.25 -13.55
C ILE A 97 -13.55 -1.25 -14.49
N LYS A 98 -12.75 -1.97 -15.27
CA LYS A 98 -13.20 -2.99 -16.24
C LYS A 98 -12.99 -4.41 -15.77
N LYS A 99 -12.10 -4.63 -14.81
CA LYS A 99 -11.74 -5.96 -14.34
C LYS A 99 -11.84 -6.06 -12.83
N TRP A 100 -12.46 -7.13 -12.41
CA TRP A 100 -12.74 -7.45 -11.02
C TRP A 100 -12.13 -8.81 -10.69
N THR A 101 -11.80 -9.04 -9.44
CA THR A 101 -11.45 -10.36 -8.94
C THR A 101 -12.71 -11.23 -8.90
N GLU A 102 -12.52 -12.52 -8.78
CA GLU A 102 -13.62 -13.48 -8.66
C GLU A 102 -14.44 -13.24 -7.38
N ASN A 103 -13.86 -12.55 -6.40
CA ASN A 103 -14.50 -12.16 -5.14
C ASN A 103 -15.01 -10.70 -5.13
N GLY A 104 -14.99 -10.01 -6.26
CA GLY A 104 -15.61 -8.69 -6.43
C GLY A 104 -14.76 -7.49 -6.04
N TRP A 105 -13.46 -7.64 -5.80
CA TRP A 105 -12.52 -6.53 -5.65
C TRP A 105 -12.04 -6.02 -7.01
N ALA A 106 -11.72 -4.73 -7.10
CA ALA A 106 -11.09 -4.19 -8.29
C ALA A 106 -9.71 -4.83 -8.52
N LYS A 107 -9.34 -5.09 -9.79
CA LYS A 107 -7.98 -5.55 -10.11
C LYS A 107 -7.04 -4.35 -10.24
N ASP A 108 -5.92 -4.40 -9.54
CA ASP A 108 -4.93 -3.30 -9.40
C ASP A 108 -4.34 -2.80 -10.72
N GLN A 109 -4.49 -3.54 -11.81
CA GLN A 109 -4.00 -3.08 -13.12
C GLN A 109 -4.55 -1.71 -13.56
N ILE A 110 -5.70 -1.25 -13.00
CA ILE A 110 -6.27 0.09 -13.23
C ILE A 110 -5.37 1.18 -12.63
N LEU A 111 -4.72 0.88 -11.51
CA LEU A 111 -3.94 1.84 -10.73
C LEU A 111 -2.76 2.40 -11.52
N THR A 112 -2.14 1.62 -12.44
CA THR A 112 -1.08 2.17 -13.30
C THR A 112 -1.58 3.39 -14.08
N GLY A 113 -2.76 3.31 -14.68
CA GLY A 113 -3.35 4.44 -15.41
C GLY A 113 -3.64 5.62 -14.49
N CYS A 114 -4.27 5.36 -13.33
CA CYS A 114 -4.60 6.42 -12.37
C CYS A 114 -3.35 7.13 -11.82
N ILE A 115 -2.26 6.39 -11.57
CA ILE A 115 -0.97 6.97 -11.14
C ILE A 115 -0.40 7.84 -12.26
N MET A 116 -0.35 7.35 -13.50
CA MET A 116 0.18 8.12 -14.63
C MET A 116 -0.67 9.37 -14.90
N ASP A 117 -1.99 9.27 -14.84
CA ASP A 117 -2.91 10.42 -14.99
C ASP A 117 -2.68 11.48 -13.90
N SER A 118 -2.41 11.06 -12.66
CA SER A 118 -2.05 11.99 -11.57
C SER A 118 -0.75 12.71 -11.85
N LEU A 119 0.30 11.98 -12.27
CA LEU A 119 1.60 12.55 -12.64
C LEU A 119 1.52 13.47 -13.87
N ASP A 120 0.59 13.24 -14.79
CA ASP A 120 0.36 14.08 -15.98
C ASP A 120 -0.52 15.30 -15.68
N SER A 121 -1.23 15.31 -14.55
CA SER A 121 -2.15 16.38 -14.18
C SER A 121 -1.45 17.68 -13.76
N THR A 122 -0.17 17.62 -13.42
CA THR A 122 0.63 18.76 -12.97
C THR A 122 1.89 18.95 -13.83
N LYS A 123 2.55 20.10 -13.68
CA LYS A 123 3.83 20.39 -14.36
C LYS A 123 5.01 20.34 -13.40
N GLY A 124 4.76 20.08 -12.14
CA GLY A 124 5.77 20.11 -11.08
C GLY A 124 6.14 18.70 -10.61
N GLN A 125 6.56 18.64 -9.38
CA GLN A 125 6.85 17.40 -8.69
C GLN A 125 5.56 16.89 -8.01
N ASP A 126 5.39 15.58 -8.00
CA ASP A 126 4.20 14.93 -7.45
C ASP A 126 4.55 13.93 -6.37
N TYR A 127 3.71 13.88 -5.36
CA TYR A 127 3.64 12.82 -4.37
C TYR A 127 2.37 12.01 -4.62
N VAL A 128 2.50 10.75 -4.94
CA VAL A 128 1.34 9.86 -5.16
C VAL A 128 1.34 8.78 -4.08
N TYR A 129 0.27 8.75 -3.28
CA TYR A 129 0.00 7.70 -2.30
C TYR A 129 -1.11 6.80 -2.84
N CYS A 130 -0.77 5.57 -3.18
CA CYS A 130 -1.68 4.64 -3.84
C CYS A 130 -1.95 3.41 -2.96
N ILE A 131 -3.21 3.09 -2.73
CA ILE A 131 -3.69 1.96 -1.94
C ILE A 131 -4.38 0.97 -2.88
N SER A 132 -3.94 -0.27 -2.86
CA SER A 132 -4.49 -1.39 -3.61
C SER A 132 -5.52 -2.15 -2.79
N VAL A 133 -6.57 -2.70 -3.42
CA VAL A 133 -7.59 -3.51 -2.75
C VAL A 133 -7.60 -4.96 -3.20
N GLN A 134 -6.91 -5.32 -4.28
CA GLN A 134 -7.04 -6.64 -4.91
C GLN A 134 -6.72 -7.80 -3.96
N GLY A 135 -5.76 -7.64 -3.06
CA GLY A 135 -5.36 -8.65 -2.08
C GLY A 135 -6.23 -8.73 -0.83
N HIS A 136 -7.28 -7.90 -0.72
CA HIS A 136 -8.13 -7.82 0.47
C HIS A 136 -8.97 -9.09 0.69
N GLY A 137 -9.23 -9.48 1.99
CA GLY A 137 -10.26 -10.45 2.36
C GLY A 137 -11.66 -10.06 1.81
N ASP A 138 -12.73 -10.77 1.97
CA ASP A 138 -12.91 -12.10 2.53
C ASP A 138 -12.37 -13.20 1.60
N TYR A 139 -11.56 -14.09 2.12
CA TYR A 139 -11.01 -15.17 1.30
C TYR A 139 -12.01 -16.32 1.16
N PRO A 140 -12.29 -16.78 -0.08
CA PRO A 140 -13.30 -17.79 -0.34
C PRO A 140 -12.88 -19.17 0.21
N THR A 141 -13.80 -19.87 0.86
CA THR A 141 -13.59 -21.23 1.37
C THR A 141 -13.79 -22.31 0.32
N THR A 142 -14.26 -21.92 -0.87
CA THR A 142 -14.45 -22.82 -2.03
C THR A 142 -13.57 -22.36 -3.18
N GLN A 143 -13.20 -23.26 -4.07
CA GLN A 143 -12.43 -22.90 -5.26
C GLN A 143 -13.30 -22.05 -6.21
N ILE A 144 -12.91 -20.79 -6.41
CA ILE A 144 -13.58 -19.85 -7.33
C ILE A 144 -12.70 -19.46 -8.51
N ILE A 145 -11.38 -19.70 -8.45
CA ILE A 145 -10.48 -19.57 -9.59
C ILE A 145 -10.44 -20.89 -10.33
N GLU A 146 -10.96 -20.93 -11.55
CA GLU A 146 -11.03 -22.18 -12.36
C GLU A 146 -9.64 -22.73 -12.70
N ASN A 147 -8.71 -21.86 -13.10
CA ASN A 147 -7.35 -22.21 -13.50
C ASN A 147 -6.34 -21.32 -12.76
N PRO A 148 -5.98 -21.63 -11.50
CA PRO A 148 -5.03 -20.85 -10.76
C PRO A 148 -3.61 -20.95 -11.38
N GLU A 149 -2.94 -19.82 -11.50
CA GLU A 149 -1.53 -19.76 -11.96
C GLU A 149 -0.57 -20.35 -10.91
N ILE A 150 -0.94 -20.23 -9.64
CA ILE A 150 -0.20 -20.77 -8.50
C ILE A 150 -1.10 -21.71 -7.73
N THR A 151 -0.62 -22.93 -7.48
CA THR A 151 -1.28 -23.94 -6.63
C THR A 151 -0.61 -23.99 -5.26
N VAL A 152 -1.42 -24.29 -4.23
CA VAL A 152 -0.94 -24.46 -2.85
C VAL A 152 -1.01 -25.93 -2.47
N GLU A 153 0.08 -26.44 -1.90
CA GLU A 153 0.21 -27.82 -1.44
C GLU A 153 0.52 -27.87 0.06
N GLY A 154 0.31 -29.01 0.70
CA GLY A 154 0.65 -29.24 2.11
C GLY A 154 -0.40 -28.73 3.11
N ILE A 155 -1.56 -28.23 2.66
CA ILE A 155 -2.69 -27.87 3.51
C ILE A 155 -3.77 -28.92 3.34
N GLU A 156 -4.11 -29.64 4.43
CA GLU A 156 -5.12 -30.71 4.44
C GLU A 156 -6.56 -30.17 4.46
N ASP A 157 -6.78 -29.04 5.14
CA ASP A 157 -8.08 -28.38 5.17
C ASP A 157 -8.39 -27.71 3.84
N GLU A 158 -9.36 -28.22 3.11
CA GLU A 158 -9.71 -27.72 1.77
C GLU A 158 -10.24 -26.27 1.80
N ALA A 159 -10.93 -25.85 2.86
CA ALA A 159 -11.40 -24.47 2.98
C ALA A 159 -10.22 -23.50 3.15
N LEU A 160 -9.28 -23.84 4.01
CA LEU A 160 -8.07 -23.06 4.23
C LEU A 160 -7.19 -23.05 2.97
N LYS A 161 -7.01 -24.18 2.31
CA LYS A 161 -6.28 -24.29 1.04
C LYS A 161 -6.88 -23.41 -0.05
N ASN A 162 -8.20 -23.34 -0.17
CA ASN A 162 -8.87 -22.45 -1.10
C ASN A 162 -8.63 -20.98 -0.79
N LYS A 163 -8.68 -20.57 0.49
CA LYS A 163 -8.32 -19.21 0.93
C LYS A 163 -6.89 -18.85 0.49
N TYR A 164 -5.92 -19.72 0.78
CA TYR A 164 -4.52 -19.49 0.38
C TYR A 164 -4.35 -19.49 -1.15
N THR A 165 -4.97 -20.42 -1.86
CA THR A 165 -4.90 -20.47 -3.34
C THR A 165 -5.44 -19.18 -3.94
N TYR A 166 -6.57 -18.67 -3.44
CA TYR A 166 -7.11 -17.40 -3.89
C TYR A 166 -6.09 -16.27 -3.62
N TYR A 167 -5.64 -16.13 -2.38
CA TYR A 167 -4.74 -15.05 -1.97
C TYR A 167 -3.44 -15.00 -2.77
N VAL A 168 -2.73 -16.12 -2.91
CA VAL A 168 -1.45 -16.16 -3.63
C VAL A 168 -1.61 -15.81 -5.12
N ASN A 169 -2.75 -16.13 -5.72
CA ASN A 169 -3.03 -15.75 -7.10
C ASN A 169 -3.35 -14.25 -7.23
N GLN A 170 -3.98 -13.63 -6.21
CA GLN A 170 -4.12 -12.18 -6.20
C GLN A 170 -2.75 -11.50 -6.04
N VAL A 171 -1.90 -11.95 -5.10
CA VAL A 171 -0.54 -11.43 -4.92
C VAL A 171 0.30 -11.58 -6.20
N TYR A 172 0.19 -12.70 -6.90
CA TYR A 172 0.85 -12.88 -8.20
C TYR A 172 0.41 -11.84 -9.24
N GLN A 173 -0.89 -11.52 -9.31
CA GLN A 173 -1.38 -10.48 -10.21
C GLN A 173 -0.94 -9.06 -9.77
N MET A 174 -0.86 -8.81 -8.46
CA MET A 174 -0.32 -7.57 -7.91
C MET A 174 1.16 -7.39 -8.26
N ASP A 175 1.98 -8.45 -8.18
CA ASP A 175 3.38 -8.41 -8.63
C ASP A 175 3.49 -8.05 -10.13
N GLN A 176 2.62 -8.61 -10.96
CA GLN A 176 2.57 -8.24 -12.38
C GLN A 176 2.17 -6.77 -12.59
N PHE A 177 1.24 -6.25 -11.79
CA PHE A 177 0.87 -4.82 -11.80
C PHE A 177 2.09 -3.97 -11.47
N VAL A 178 2.80 -4.29 -10.39
CA VAL A 178 4.00 -3.56 -9.97
C VAL A 178 5.07 -3.57 -11.05
N GLY A 179 5.31 -4.70 -11.70
CA GLY A 179 6.24 -4.79 -12.83
C GLY A 179 5.86 -3.86 -14.00
N LYS A 180 4.57 -3.73 -14.30
CA LYS A 180 4.05 -2.79 -15.31
C LYS A 180 4.20 -1.35 -14.88
N LEU A 181 3.92 -1.03 -13.63
CA LEU A 181 4.08 0.30 -13.07
C LEU A 181 5.54 0.76 -13.15
N VAL A 182 6.48 -0.06 -12.68
CA VAL A 182 7.93 0.23 -12.75
C VAL A 182 8.35 0.50 -14.20
N LYS A 183 7.86 -0.32 -15.14
CA LYS A 183 8.15 -0.12 -16.57
C LYS A 183 7.57 1.21 -17.11
N ALA A 184 6.36 1.58 -16.71
CA ALA A 184 5.74 2.84 -17.12
C ALA A 184 6.50 4.04 -16.55
N LEU A 185 6.88 4.02 -15.27
CA LEU A 185 7.68 5.06 -14.63
C LEU A 185 9.06 5.18 -15.26
N GLN A 186 9.70 4.06 -15.61
CA GLN A 186 10.97 4.06 -16.30
C GLN A 186 10.87 4.66 -17.72
N GLN A 187 9.78 4.37 -18.44
CA GLN A 187 9.53 4.92 -19.79
C GLN A 187 9.20 6.41 -19.73
N ARG A 188 8.54 6.88 -18.66
CA ARG A 188 8.29 8.31 -18.45
C ARG A 188 9.60 9.09 -18.33
N GLY A 189 10.64 8.50 -17.72
CA GLY A 189 12.00 9.07 -17.66
C GLY A 189 12.17 10.23 -16.68
N GLU A 190 11.14 10.61 -15.93
CA GLU A 190 11.27 11.61 -14.87
C GLU A 190 11.93 11.00 -13.63
N PRO A 191 12.73 11.78 -12.87
CA PRO A 191 13.30 11.34 -11.60
C PRO A 191 12.21 10.80 -10.66
N THR A 192 12.28 9.51 -10.31
CA THR A 192 11.22 8.83 -9.56
C THR A 192 11.79 7.92 -8.50
N ILE A 193 11.19 7.97 -7.32
CA ILE A 193 11.34 6.98 -6.24
C ILE A 193 9.99 6.31 -6.06
N LEU A 194 9.93 4.99 -6.15
CA LEU A 194 8.76 4.16 -5.84
C LEU A 194 9.05 3.39 -4.56
N CYS A 195 8.27 3.61 -3.52
CA CYS A 195 8.24 2.77 -2.32
C CYS A 195 6.95 1.94 -2.33
N MET A 196 7.08 0.63 -2.17
CA MET A 196 5.95 -0.28 -2.02
C MET A 196 6.13 -1.10 -0.74
N TYR A 197 5.03 -1.35 -0.05
CA TYR A 197 5.03 -2.10 1.20
C TYR A 197 3.72 -2.88 1.37
N GLY A 198 3.76 -3.94 2.18
CA GLY A 198 2.55 -4.59 2.69
C GLY A 198 2.09 -3.87 3.96
N ASP A 199 0.83 -3.50 4.02
CA ASP A 199 0.23 -2.77 5.14
C ASP A 199 -0.07 -3.65 6.35
N HIS A 200 -0.31 -4.93 6.13
CA HIS A 200 -0.43 -6.00 7.12
C HIS A 200 -0.39 -7.38 6.44
N LEU A 201 -0.17 -8.45 7.20
CA LEU A 201 -0.37 -9.81 6.70
C LEU A 201 -1.88 -10.09 6.52
N PRO A 202 -2.24 -11.03 5.62
CA PRO A 202 -3.63 -11.41 5.39
C PRO A 202 -4.24 -12.12 6.61
N SER A 203 -5.57 -12.03 6.76
CA SER A 203 -6.34 -12.76 7.78
C SER A 203 -6.54 -14.23 7.38
N LEU A 204 -5.43 -14.99 7.31
CA LEU A 204 -5.39 -16.39 6.86
C LEU A 204 -5.01 -17.36 7.99
N GLU A 205 -5.36 -17.00 9.22
CA GLU A 205 -5.10 -17.87 10.40
C GLU A 205 -3.60 -18.16 10.58
N ILE A 206 -2.73 -17.19 10.22
CA ILE A 206 -1.27 -17.30 10.33
C ILE A 206 -0.88 -17.05 11.79
N GLU A 207 -0.14 -17.99 12.39
CA GLU A 207 0.47 -17.82 13.70
C GLU A 207 1.98 -17.57 13.55
N ASP A 208 2.64 -17.10 14.60
CA ASP A 208 4.06 -16.77 14.53
C ASP A 208 4.93 -18.00 14.19
N GLU A 209 4.48 -19.21 14.61
CA GLU A 209 5.14 -20.48 14.32
C GLU A 209 5.09 -20.88 12.84
N ASP A 210 4.14 -20.35 12.08
CA ASP A 210 4.02 -20.61 10.64
C ASP A 210 4.99 -19.76 9.82
N LEU A 211 5.56 -18.72 10.41
CA LEU A 211 6.44 -17.78 9.74
C LEU A 211 7.89 -18.28 9.74
N THR A 212 8.56 -18.20 8.60
CA THR A 212 9.98 -18.55 8.49
C THR A 212 10.87 -17.59 9.29
N TYR A 213 10.43 -16.37 9.49
CA TYR A 213 11.13 -15.33 10.26
C TYR A 213 10.13 -14.22 10.66
N GLY A 214 10.48 -13.48 11.71
CA GLY A 214 9.67 -12.36 12.19
C GLY A 214 8.47 -12.81 13.03
N ASN A 215 7.43 -12.02 12.99
CA ASN A 215 6.15 -12.25 13.65
C ASN A 215 5.01 -11.72 12.77
N LYS A 216 3.78 -11.95 13.15
CA LYS A 216 2.59 -11.58 12.35
C LYS A 216 2.36 -10.08 12.16
N TYR A 217 3.13 -9.24 12.84
CA TYR A 217 3.15 -7.78 12.64
C TYR A 217 4.27 -7.33 11.70
N GLN A 218 4.98 -8.26 11.06
CA GLN A 218 6.02 -7.92 10.10
C GLN A 218 5.58 -8.20 8.67
N THR A 219 5.78 -7.19 7.80
CA THR A 219 5.60 -7.27 6.36
C THR A 219 6.92 -7.00 5.66
N SER A 220 6.87 -6.75 4.38
CA SER A 220 8.04 -6.39 3.58
C SER A 220 7.83 -5.08 2.86
N TYR A 221 8.92 -4.36 2.61
CA TYR A 221 8.92 -3.21 1.71
C TYR A 221 10.02 -3.33 0.68
N PHE A 222 9.86 -2.60 -0.43
CA PHE A 222 10.96 -2.32 -1.35
C PHE A 222 10.89 -0.87 -1.85
N MET A 223 12.05 -0.34 -2.22
CA MET A 223 12.18 0.95 -2.88
C MET A 223 12.93 0.78 -4.18
N TRP A 224 12.33 1.25 -5.26
CA TRP A 224 12.94 1.36 -6.58
C TRP A 224 13.13 2.83 -6.95
N ASP A 225 14.18 3.12 -7.70
CA ASP A 225 14.40 4.45 -8.28
C ASP A 225 15.04 4.34 -9.67
N ASN A 226 14.93 5.42 -10.45
CA ASN A 226 15.60 5.57 -11.74
C ASN A 226 16.72 6.62 -11.71
N ILE A 227 17.13 7.08 -10.53
CA ILE A 227 18.14 8.15 -10.33
C ILE A 227 19.46 7.63 -9.73
N GLY A 228 19.56 6.33 -9.50
CA GLY A 228 20.79 5.68 -9.06
C GLY A 228 21.13 5.86 -7.59
N LEU A 229 20.11 5.87 -6.71
CA LEU A 229 20.32 5.94 -5.27
C LEU A 229 21.06 4.71 -4.75
N LYS A 230 21.85 4.92 -3.70
CA LYS A 230 22.55 3.84 -3.05
C LYS A 230 21.56 2.90 -2.38
N LYS A 231 21.69 1.60 -2.70
CA LYS A 231 20.93 0.53 -2.05
C LYS A 231 21.22 0.50 -0.55
N LYS A 232 20.17 0.40 0.26
CA LYS A 232 20.21 0.22 1.70
C LYS A 232 19.10 -0.75 2.09
N ASP A 233 19.47 -1.98 2.47
CA ASP A 233 18.51 -2.96 3.00
C ASP A 233 18.47 -2.87 4.53
N GLY A 234 17.34 -3.22 5.14
CA GLY A 234 17.21 -3.22 6.59
C GLY A 234 15.76 -3.41 7.06
N THR A 235 15.61 -3.55 8.37
CA THR A 235 14.29 -3.53 9.03
C THR A 235 13.96 -2.10 9.44
N ILE A 236 12.73 -1.67 9.22
CA ILE A 236 12.23 -0.30 9.50
C ILE A 236 10.88 -0.44 10.20
N GLU A 237 10.59 0.46 11.13
CA GLU A 237 9.26 0.61 11.70
C GLU A 237 8.35 1.38 10.71
N ALA A 238 7.04 1.13 10.73
CA ALA A 238 6.10 1.77 9.81
C ALA A 238 6.16 3.29 9.87
N TYR A 239 6.23 3.85 11.08
CA TYR A 239 6.32 5.30 11.31
C TYR A 239 7.64 5.93 10.84
N ASP A 240 8.70 5.14 10.60
CA ASP A 240 9.98 5.62 10.08
C ASP A 240 10.08 5.55 8.55
N LEU A 241 9.23 4.76 7.88
CA LEU A 241 9.35 4.54 6.43
C LEU A 241 9.15 5.84 5.64
N GLY A 242 8.21 6.69 6.06
CA GLY A 242 8.00 8.01 5.45
C GLY A 242 9.25 8.87 5.50
N SER A 243 9.92 8.93 6.65
CA SER A 243 11.18 9.66 6.85
C SER A 243 12.31 9.11 5.99
N GLU A 244 12.43 7.78 5.83
CA GLU A 244 13.42 7.17 4.93
C GLU A 244 13.17 7.56 3.46
N VAL A 245 11.93 7.68 3.02
CA VAL A 245 11.58 8.17 1.68
C VAL A 245 11.94 9.65 1.52
N LEU A 246 11.59 10.50 2.49
CA LEU A 246 11.91 11.93 2.48
C LEU A 246 13.43 12.15 2.45
N ASN A 247 14.20 11.41 3.25
CA ASN A 247 15.66 11.45 3.24
C ASN A 247 16.25 11.12 1.86
N LYS A 248 15.65 10.17 1.12
CA LYS A 248 16.08 9.86 -0.26
C LYS A 248 15.77 11.00 -1.24
N CYS A 249 14.80 11.83 -0.93
CA CYS A 249 14.50 13.07 -1.66
C CYS A 249 15.36 14.27 -1.22
N ASN A 250 16.31 14.10 -0.27
CA ASN A 250 17.08 15.17 0.40
C ASN A 250 16.17 16.19 1.11
N ILE A 251 15.06 15.74 1.67
CA ILE A 251 14.13 16.53 2.48
C ILE A 251 14.32 16.09 3.95
N HIS A 252 14.62 17.07 4.82
CA HIS A 252 14.94 16.84 6.24
C HIS A 252 14.11 17.75 7.13
#